data_f271fb1ebb21bccf3bbd3982f126cb1c
#
_entry.id   f271fb1ebb21bccf3bbd3982f126cb1c
#
_cell.length_a   1.000
_cell.length_b   1.000
_cell.length_c   1.000
_cell.angle_alpha   90.00
_cell.angle_beta   90.00
_cell.angle_gamma   90.00
#
_symmetry.space_group_name_H-M   'P 1'
#
loop_
_entity.id
_entity.type
_entity.pdbx_description
1 polymer ?
#
loop_
_entity_poly.entity_id
_entity_poly.type
_entity_poly.pdbx_seq_one_letter_code
_entity_poly.pdbx_strand_id
1 'polypeptide(L)'
;MKNNPFRKRTGILPSYFTGRENELNELEKIYNSTKMGVPGHLILYGPKGIGKTSLLLKFQEKITNLDDVYSVRIPLIGGNFEDIYSLIIEKCSDTLDINIGHFWEKISSLGINIPFIGGVSVSREIPKTSPAVAFEKILNVIYDELDSDNPVLILLFDDHQRIMGNDETMKILSILQNALVELNLKGKNIMFVATGSEDIFNKIQDKLDSAVRIFELYLIGPLSYGEVCDAINIPAEEQSVAFEEDVLKEIYE
;
A
#
# COMPACT_ATOMS: atom_id res chain seq x y z
N MET A 1 7.41 -16.49 -34.07
CA MET A 1 6.95 -17.12 -32.80
C MET A 1 5.87 -16.23 -32.23
N LYS A 2 4.70 -16.77 -31.88
CA LYS A 2 3.68 -16.00 -31.14
C LYS A 2 4.21 -15.71 -29.74
N ASN A 3 4.11 -14.47 -29.29
CA ASN A 3 4.52 -14.11 -27.94
C ASN A 3 3.50 -14.66 -26.93
N ASN A 4 3.98 -15.27 -25.83
CA ASN A 4 3.10 -15.68 -24.75
C ASN A 4 2.57 -14.41 -24.05
N PRO A 5 1.25 -14.13 -24.06
CA PRO A 5 0.70 -12.95 -23.43
C PRO A 5 0.68 -13.06 -21.89
N PHE A 6 0.80 -14.29 -21.37
CA PHE A 6 0.75 -14.52 -19.92
C PHE A 6 2.12 -14.32 -19.28
N ARG A 7 2.19 -13.40 -18.32
CA ARG A 7 3.42 -13.11 -17.59
C ARG A 7 3.58 -14.09 -16.43
N LYS A 8 4.73 -14.78 -16.38
CA LYS A 8 5.07 -15.74 -15.32
C LYS A 8 5.64 -15.11 -14.04
N ARG A 9 5.69 -13.77 -13.95
CA ARG A 9 6.30 -13.08 -12.80
C ARG A 9 5.24 -12.58 -11.83
N THR A 10 5.48 -12.76 -10.54
CA THR A 10 4.65 -12.20 -9.46
C THR A 10 5.01 -10.73 -9.21
N GLY A 11 4.06 -9.96 -8.67
CA GLY A 11 4.29 -8.57 -8.26
C GLY A 11 4.35 -7.56 -9.40
N ILE A 12 3.83 -7.91 -10.57
CA ILE A 12 3.68 -7.02 -11.74
C ILE A 12 2.22 -6.98 -12.18
N LEU A 13 1.84 -5.90 -12.85
CA LEU A 13 0.54 -5.81 -13.48
C LEU A 13 0.43 -6.89 -14.57
N PRO A 14 -0.67 -7.66 -14.63
CA PRO A 14 -0.91 -8.61 -15.71
C PRO A 14 -1.03 -7.88 -17.05
N SER A 15 -0.78 -8.59 -18.16
CA SER A 15 -0.95 -8.02 -19.51
C SER A 15 -2.39 -7.58 -19.78
N TYR A 16 -3.32 -8.30 -19.20
CA TYR A 16 -4.74 -7.96 -19.18
C TYR A 16 -5.25 -8.07 -17.74
N PHE A 17 -5.84 -6.99 -17.25
CA PHE A 17 -6.47 -6.94 -15.92
C PHE A 17 -7.98 -6.98 -16.09
N THR A 18 -8.63 -7.97 -15.51
CA THR A 18 -10.07 -8.16 -15.58
C THR A 18 -10.64 -8.48 -14.21
N GLY A 19 -11.93 -8.22 -14.07
CA GLY A 19 -12.61 -8.36 -12.80
C GLY A 19 -12.15 -7.33 -11.77
N ARG A 20 -12.53 -7.56 -10.53
CA ARG A 20 -12.14 -6.69 -9.40
C ARG A 20 -12.78 -5.31 -9.42
N GLU A 21 -13.86 -5.12 -10.16
CA GLU A 21 -14.58 -3.85 -10.21
C GLU A 21 -15.09 -3.43 -8.83
N ASN A 22 -15.56 -4.39 -8.03
CA ASN A 22 -16.07 -4.13 -6.68
C ASN A 22 -14.94 -3.64 -5.77
N GLU A 23 -13.79 -4.31 -5.83
CA GLU A 23 -12.60 -3.95 -5.06
C GLU A 23 -12.03 -2.60 -5.48
N LEU A 24 -11.97 -2.32 -6.78
CA LEU A 24 -11.56 -1.01 -7.30
C LEU A 24 -12.53 0.08 -6.89
N ASN A 25 -13.83 -0.15 -6.96
CA ASN A 25 -14.86 0.80 -6.55
C ASN A 25 -14.76 1.12 -5.05
N GLU A 26 -14.46 0.13 -4.20
CA GLU A 26 -14.26 0.38 -2.77
C GLU A 26 -13.01 1.22 -2.50
N LEU A 27 -11.90 0.94 -3.18
CA LEU A 27 -10.71 1.78 -3.12
C LEU A 27 -10.98 3.22 -3.57
N GLU A 28 -11.73 3.40 -4.66
CA GLU A 28 -12.12 4.73 -5.15
C GLU A 28 -13.07 5.47 -4.20
N LYS A 29 -13.99 4.77 -3.57
CA LYS A 29 -14.89 5.34 -2.56
C LYS A 29 -14.10 5.88 -1.38
N ILE A 30 -13.13 5.11 -0.87
CA ILE A 30 -12.26 5.54 0.22
C ILE A 30 -11.38 6.72 -0.22
N TYR A 31 -10.84 6.68 -1.42
CA TYR A 31 -10.10 7.80 -2.01
C TYR A 31 -10.94 9.08 -2.07
N ASN A 32 -12.16 9.00 -2.61
CA ASN A 32 -13.07 10.14 -2.72
C ASN A 32 -13.44 10.70 -1.35
N SER A 33 -13.67 9.84 -0.36
CA SER A 33 -13.91 10.25 1.03
C SER A 33 -12.69 10.99 1.61
N THR A 34 -11.49 10.45 1.39
CA THR A 34 -10.23 11.07 1.82
C THR A 34 -10.05 12.46 1.19
N LYS A 35 -10.30 12.59 -0.10
CA LYS A 35 -10.25 13.89 -0.81
C LYS A 35 -11.22 14.94 -0.24
N MET A 36 -12.32 14.48 0.34
CA MET A 36 -13.32 15.34 1.01
C MET A 36 -12.96 15.66 2.48
N GLY A 37 -11.76 15.28 2.95
CA GLY A 37 -11.31 15.53 4.32
C GLY A 37 -11.78 14.48 5.33
N VAL A 38 -12.24 13.32 4.86
CA VAL A 38 -12.58 12.14 5.69
C VAL A 38 -11.67 10.98 5.30
N PRO A 39 -10.42 10.97 5.78
CA PRO A 39 -9.46 9.92 5.45
C PRO A 39 -9.95 8.53 5.85
N GLY A 40 -9.83 7.58 4.92
CA GLY A 40 -10.12 6.18 5.16
C GLY A 40 -8.88 5.31 4.96
N HIS A 41 -8.86 4.16 5.63
CA HIS A 41 -7.73 3.24 5.59
C HIS A 41 -8.23 1.82 5.38
N LEU A 42 -7.58 1.04 4.51
CA LEU A 42 -8.05 -0.27 4.09
C LEU A 42 -6.94 -1.32 4.21
N ILE A 43 -7.31 -2.49 4.70
CA ILE A 43 -6.47 -3.69 4.64
C ILE A 43 -7.15 -4.71 3.73
N LEU A 44 -6.55 -4.93 2.57
CA LEU A 44 -6.95 -5.95 1.61
C LEU A 44 -6.31 -7.28 2.01
N TYR A 45 -7.09 -8.28 2.35
CA TYR A 45 -6.57 -9.59 2.76
C TYR A 45 -7.14 -10.72 1.92
N GLY A 46 -6.45 -11.85 1.89
CA GLY A 46 -6.86 -13.03 1.14
C GLY A 46 -5.69 -13.96 0.80
N PRO A 47 -5.95 -15.09 0.14
CA PRO A 47 -4.94 -16.10 -0.17
C PRO A 47 -3.74 -15.54 -0.94
N LYS A 48 -2.59 -16.22 -0.82
CA LYS A 48 -1.42 -15.89 -1.64
C LYS A 48 -1.72 -16.18 -3.11
N GLY A 49 -1.35 -15.25 -3.98
CA GLY A 49 -1.58 -15.39 -5.43
C GLY A 49 -2.93 -14.88 -5.93
N ILE A 50 -3.86 -14.48 -5.03
CA ILE A 50 -5.22 -14.01 -5.41
C ILE A 50 -5.26 -12.69 -6.19
N GLY A 51 -4.12 -12.01 -6.36
CA GLY A 51 -4.04 -10.77 -7.15
C GLY A 51 -4.03 -9.47 -6.35
N LYS A 52 -3.76 -9.49 -5.03
CA LYS A 52 -3.70 -8.28 -4.18
C LYS A 52 -2.75 -7.20 -4.71
N THR A 53 -1.52 -7.59 -5.03
CA THR A 53 -0.52 -6.68 -5.62
C THR A 53 -0.98 -6.12 -6.97
N SER A 54 -1.59 -6.97 -7.83
CA SER A 54 -2.11 -6.53 -9.13
C SER A 54 -3.24 -5.52 -8.98
N LEU A 55 -4.11 -5.70 -7.98
CA LEU A 55 -5.17 -4.76 -7.65
C LEU A 55 -4.60 -3.41 -7.18
N LEU A 56 -3.60 -3.40 -6.29
CA LEU A 56 -2.94 -2.15 -5.86
C LEU A 56 -2.29 -1.42 -7.03
N LEU A 57 -1.60 -2.15 -7.91
CA LEU A 57 -0.98 -1.56 -9.10
C LEU A 57 -2.02 -0.98 -10.07
N LYS A 58 -3.15 -1.68 -10.26
CA LYS A 58 -4.25 -1.19 -11.10
C LYS A 58 -4.91 0.05 -10.51
N PHE A 59 -5.13 0.07 -9.21
CA PHE A 59 -5.62 1.26 -8.51
C PHE A 59 -4.63 2.43 -8.64
N GLN A 60 -3.34 2.20 -8.40
CA GLN A 60 -2.31 3.21 -8.55
C GLN A 60 -2.27 3.79 -9.97
N GLU A 61 -2.32 2.93 -11.01
CA GLU A 61 -2.40 3.35 -12.41
C GLU A 61 -3.59 4.29 -12.66
N LYS A 62 -4.75 3.96 -12.07
CA LYS A 62 -5.98 4.73 -12.24
C LYS A 62 -5.91 6.14 -11.63
N ILE A 63 -5.22 6.28 -10.50
CA ILE A 63 -5.12 7.55 -9.77
C ILE A 63 -3.88 8.39 -10.12
N THR A 64 -2.87 7.83 -10.79
CA THR A 64 -1.59 8.51 -11.08
C THR A 64 -1.74 9.80 -11.90
N ASN A 65 -2.81 9.91 -12.70
CA ASN A 65 -3.05 11.08 -13.55
C ASN A 65 -4.10 12.04 -12.98
N LEU A 66 -4.50 11.86 -11.74
CA LEU A 66 -5.44 12.77 -11.08
C LEU A 66 -4.66 13.93 -10.45
N ASP A 67 -5.22 15.13 -10.56
CA ASP A 67 -4.65 16.32 -9.94
C ASP A 67 -4.65 16.19 -8.42
N ASP A 68 -3.61 16.70 -7.77
CA ASP A 68 -3.44 16.73 -6.31
C ASP A 68 -3.32 15.35 -5.64
N VAL A 69 -3.05 14.27 -6.40
CA VAL A 69 -2.90 12.92 -5.87
C VAL A 69 -1.45 12.46 -5.92
N TYR A 70 -0.95 12.08 -4.78
CA TYR A 70 0.41 11.57 -4.59
C TYR A 70 0.36 10.15 -4.06
N SER A 71 0.69 9.17 -4.88
CA SER A 71 0.64 7.75 -4.50
C SER A 71 2.03 7.14 -4.43
N VAL A 72 2.33 6.51 -3.30
CA VAL A 72 3.62 5.87 -3.06
C VAL A 72 3.41 4.40 -2.69
N ARG A 73 4.02 3.52 -3.47
CA ARG A 73 4.03 2.09 -3.16
C ARG A 73 5.26 1.74 -2.32
N ILE A 74 5.02 1.10 -1.18
CA ILE A 74 6.02 0.72 -0.20
C ILE A 74 6.03 -0.81 -0.11
N PRO A 75 6.95 -1.49 -0.80
CA PRO A 75 7.09 -2.94 -0.70
C PRO A 75 7.73 -3.27 0.64
N LEU A 76 7.00 -3.96 1.51
CA LEU A 76 7.50 -4.32 2.82
C LEU A 76 8.38 -5.57 2.73
N ILE A 77 9.67 -5.43 2.99
CA ILE A 77 10.67 -6.49 2.82
C ILE A 77 11.00 -7.20 4.16
N GLY A 78 10.33 -6.85 5.25
CA GLY A 78 10.66 -7.27 6.61
C GLY A 78 11.64 -6.29 7.26
N GLY A 79 11.75 -6.31 8.57
CA GLY A 79 12.63 -5.44 9.31
C GLY A 79 12.02 -4.92 10.62
N ASN A 80 12.77 -4.11 11.33
CA ASN A 80 12.32 -3.38 12.50
C ASN A 80 11.64 -2.05 12.12
N PHE A 81 11.15 -1.28 13.08
CA PHE A 81 10.50 0.01 12.82
C PHE A 81 11.41 1.01 12.10
N GLU A 82 12.69 1.01 12.39
CA GLU A 82 13.67 1.92 11.80
C GLU A 82 13.86 1.62 10.31
N ASP A 83 13.84 0.35 9.94
CA ASP A 83 13.87 -0.08 8.53
C ASP A 83 12.62 0.39 7.78
N ILE A 84 11.45 0.34 8.44
CA ILE A 84 10.19 0.81 7.83
C ILE A 84 10.22 2.32 7.62
N TYR A 85 10.69 3.10 8.58
CA TYR A 85 10.82 4.55 8.41
C TYR A 85 11.77 4.89 7.26
N SER A 86 12.92 4.23 7.23
CA SER A 86 13.92 4.39 6.18
C SER A 86 13.33 4.10 4.80
N LEU A 87 12.58 3.00 4.69
CA LEU A 87 11.94 2.60 3.45
C LEU A 87 10.84 3.59 3.00
N ILE A 88 10.03 4.08 3.93
CA ILE A 88 9.00 5.09 3.62
C ILE A 88 9.64 6.36 3.11
N ILE A 89 10.65 6.86 3.80
CA ILE A 89 11.37 8.07 3.41
C ILE A 89 12.01 7.90 2.04
N GLU A 90 12.71 6.79 1.81
CA GLU A 90 13.33 6.49 0.50
C GLU A 90 12.27 6.46 -0.60
N LYS A 91 11.21 5.68 -0.43
CA LYS A 91 10.18 5.53 -1.47
C LYS A 91 9.39 6.81 -1.71
N CYS A 92 9.08 7.58 -0.66
CA CYS A 92 8.44 8.87 -0.83
C CYS A 92 9.36 9.87 -1.53
N SER A 93 10.63 9.94 -1.15
CA SER A 93 11.59 10.83 -1.80
C SER A 93 11.78 10.50 -3.28
N ASP A 94 11.93 9.21 -3.60
CA ASP A 94 12.13 8.75 -4.99
C ASP A 94 10.89 9.00 -5.87
N THR A 95 9.70 8.82 -5.30
CA THR A 95 8.44 8.87 -6.06
C THR A 95 7.90 10.29 -6.20
N LEU A 96 8.08 11.12 -5.17
CA LEU A 96 7.49 12.45 -5.06
C LEU A 96 8.46 13.58 -5.44
N ASP A 97 9.66 13.24 -5.92
CA ASP A 97 10.74 14.20 -6.28
C ASP A 97 11.08 15.19 -5.15
N ILE A 98 11.00 14.71 -3.91
CA ILE A 98 11.30 15.49 -2.72
C ILE A 98 12.81 15.68 -2.59
N ASN A 99 13.27 16.93 -2.35
CA ASN A 99 14.68 17.20 -2.09
C ASN A 99 15.15 16.50 -0.80
N ILE A 100 15.84 15.37 -0.99
CA ILE A 100 16.31 14.51 0.12
C ILE A 100 17.14 15.30 1.13
N GLY A 101 18.01 16.20 0.72
CA GLY A 101 18.86 16.98 1.63
C GLY A 101 18.04 17.84 2.59
N HIS A 102 17.12 18.63 2.05
CA HIS A 102 16.23 19.50 2.82
C HIS A 102 15.28 18.68 3.72
N PHE A 103 14.77 17.57 3.18
CA PHE A 103 13.93 16.65 3.93
C PHE A 103 14.66 16.06 5.16
N TRP A 104 15.92 15.63 4.99
CA TRP A 104 16.74 15.11 6.09
C TRP A 104 17.05 16.16 7.15
N GLU A 105 17.29 17.41 6.76
CA GLU A 105 17.44 18.50 7.71
C GLU A 105 16.20 18.69 8.57
N LYS A 106 15.01 18.66 7.97
CA LYS A 106 13.72 18.73 8.68
C LYS A 106 13.54 17.56 9.64
N ILE A 107 13.70 16.30 9.17
CA ILE A 107 13.56 15.09 9.99
C ILE A 107 14.57 15.09 11.16
N SER A 108 15.81 15.44 10.91
CA SER A 108 16.85 15.53 11.93
C SER A 108 16.53 16.58 12.99
N SER A 109 15.97 17.72 12.58
CA SER A 109 15.57 18.79 13.52
C SER A 109 14.45 18.38 14.47
N LEU A 110 13.65 17.36 14.09
CA LEU A 110 12.56 16.81 14.89
C LEU A 110 13.02 15.79 15.95
N GLY A 111 14.33 15.51 16.02
CA GLY A 111 14.89 14.57 16.99
C GLY A 111 14.56 13.10 16.67
N ILE A 112 14.36 12.76 15.41
CA ILE A 112 14.12 11.38 14.97
C ILE A 112 15.46 10.77 14.57
N ASN A 113 15.85 9.69 15.26
CA ASN A 113 17.06 8.94 14.92
C ASN A 113 16.68 7.84 13.92
N ILE A 114 17.10 8.01 12.67
CA ILE A 114 16.92 6.99 11.64
C ILE A 114 18.31 6.48 11.28
N PRO A 115 18.57 5.15 11.39
CA PRO A 115 19.84 4.60 10.95
C PRO A 115 20.01 4.84 9.47
N PHE A 116 21.10 5.48 9.16
CA PHE A 116 21.76 5.64 7.88
C PHE A 116 21.02 5.28 6.58
N ILE A 117 20.63 6.31 5.82
CA ILE A 117 20.48 6.24 4.37
C ILE A 117 21.40 7.31 3.76
N GLY A 118 22.28 6.91 2.84
CA GLY A 118 23.05 7.84 2.00
C GLY A 118 24.35 8.44 2.54
N GLY A 119 25.07 7.79 3.45
CA GLY A 119 26.47 8.14 3.73
C GLY A 119 26.73 9.24 4.75
N VAL A 120 25.76 9.77 5.45
CA VAL A 120 25.96 10.81 6.49
C VAL A 120 25.59 10.26 7.87
N SER A 121 26.60 9.97 8.69
CA SER A 121 26.39 9.63 10.10
C SER A 121 26.18 10.90 10.92
N VAL A 122 24.97 11.18 11.33
CA VAL A 122 24.67 12.22 12.32
C VAL A 122 24.58 11.57 13.68
N SER A 123 25.71 11.46 14.36
CA SER A 123 25.76 11.06 15.77
C SER A 123 25.41 12.26 16.65
N ARG A 124 24.13 12.42 16.97
CA ARG A 124 23.68 13.21 18.11
C ARG A 124 22.88 12.30 19.02
N GLU A 125 23.11 12.37 20.35
CA GLU A 125 22.22 11.76 21.35
C GLU A 125 20.84 12.42 21.21
N ILE A 126 19.90 11.72 20.60
CA ILE A 126 18.57 12.21 20.30
C ILE A 126 17.59 11.61 21.31
N PRO A 127 16.64 12.40 21.86
CA PRO A 127 15.61 11.87 22.75
C PRO A 127 14.90 10.69 22.07
N LYS A 128 14.69 9.59 22.77
CA LYS A 128 13.96 8.42 22.26
C LYS A 128 12.49 8.80 22.02
N THR A 129 12.22 9.30 20.84
CA THR A 129 10.86 9.57 20.39
C THR A 129 10.11 8.24 20.27
N SER A 130 8.86 8.17 20.75
CA SER A 130 8.08 6.94 20.56
C SER A 130 7.87 6.65 19.07
N PRO A 131 7.80 5.37 18.67
CA PRO A 131 7.62 5.01 17.26
C PRO A 131 6.40 5.67 16.60
N ALA A 132 5.28 5.81 17.31
CA ALA A 132 4.08 6.46 16.79
C ALA A 132 4.32 7.96 16.49
N VAL A 133 4.98 8.66 17.39
CA VAL A 133 5.32 10.08 17.20
C VAL A 133 6.35 10.26 16.09
N ALA A 134 7.31 9.35 15.96
CA ALA A 134 8.26 9.40 14.85
C ALA A 134 7.56 9.23 13.51
N PHE A 135 6.65 8.25 13.41
CA PHE A 135 5.88 7.97 12.20
C PHE A 135 5.00 9.16 11.79
N GLU A 136 4.26 9.71 12.74
CA GLU A 136 3.43 10.90 12.54
C GLU A 136 4.26 12.09 12.02
N LYS A 137 5.40 12.36 12.64
CA LYS A 137 6.28 13.47 12.23
C LYS A 137 6.85 13.27 10.82
N ILE A 138 7.28 12.05 10.48
CA ILE A 138 7.80 11.71 9.15
C ILE A 138 6.71 11.94 8.10
N LEU A 139 5.52 11.39 8.30
CA LEU A 139 4.41 11.55 7.36
C LEU A 139 3.95 13.01 7.26
N ASN A 140 3.98 13.76 8.37
CA ASN A 140 3.66 15.19 8.34
C ASN A 140 4.66 15.96 7.47
N VAL A 141 5.97 15.71 7.62
CA VAL A 141 7.00 16.37 6.77
C VAL A 141 6.83 15.98 5.30
N ILE A 142 6.57 14.70 5.00
CA ILE A 142 6.30 14.24 3.62
C ILE A 142 5.09 14.99 3.04
N TYR A 143 4.01 15.07 3.80
CA TYR A 143 2.78 15.72 3.35
C TYR A 143 2.97 17.23 3.10
N ASP A 144 3.77 17.89 3.96
CA ASP A 144 4.03 19.33 3.85
C ASP A 144 4.98 19.70 2.68
N GLU A 145 5.65 18.70 2.08
CA GLU A 145 6.49 18.88 0.86
C GLU A 145 5.67 18.67 -0.44
N LEU A 146 4.40 18.28 -0.35
CA LEU A 146 3.59 18.09 -1.55
C LEU A 146 3.18 19.43 -2.15
N ASP A 147 3.37 19.57 -3.45
CA ASP A 147 3.10 20.82 -4.19
C ASP A 147 1.62 20.93 -4.59
N SER A 148 0.76 21.12 -3.59
CA SER A 148 -0.68 21.31 -3.77
C SER A 148 -1.31 21.95 -2.54
N ASP A 149 -2.38 22.73 -2.75
CA ASP A 149 -3.14 23.35 -1.67
C ASP A 149 -3.96 22.34 -0.86
N ASN A 150 -4.38 21.24 -1.49
CA ASN A 150 -5.18 20.19 -0.85
C ASN A 150 -4.79 18.79 -1.33
N PRO A 151 -3.53 18.36 -1.07
CA PRO A 151 -3.04 17.10 -1.58
C PRO A 151 -3.70 15.90 -0.92
N VAL A 152 -3.80 14.81 -1.66
CA VAL A 152 -4.14 13.47 -1.12
C VAL A 152 -2.90 12.59 -1.22
N LEU A 153 -2.35 12.21 -0.08
CA LEU A 153 -1.24 11.26 -0.02
C LEU A 153 -1.78 9.84 0.14
N ILE A 154 -1.43 8.95 -0.77
CA ILE A 154 -1.87 7.55 -0.73
C ILE A 154 -0.66 6.65 -0.52
N LEU A 155 -0.64 5.95 0.62
CA LEU A 155 0.41 5.01 0.99
C LEU A 155 -0.06 3.58 0.71
N LEU A 156 0.56 2.90 -0.24
CA LEU A 156 0.24 1.54 -0.67
C LEU A 156 1.28 0.55 -0.12
N PHE A 157 0.96 -0.10 0.99
CA PHE A 157 1.83 -1.08 1.63
C PHE A 157 1.58 -2.47 1.06
N ASP A 158 2.50 -2.94 0.23
CA ASP A 158 2.37 -4.21 -0.46
C ASP A 158 3.14 -5.34 0.24
N ASP A 159 2.50 -6.52 0.33
CA ASP A 159 3.06 -7.76 0.87
C ASP A 159 3.53 -7.65 2.35
N HIS A 160 2.77 -6.91 3.16
CA HIS A 160 3.11 -6.63 4.55
C HIS A 160 3.20 -7.89 5.44
N GLN A 161 2.73 -9.04 4.98
CA GLN A 161 2.90 -10.33 5.67
C GLN A 161 4.38 -10.72 5.89
N ARG A 162 5.33 -10.11 5.18
CA ARG A 162 6.77 -10.36 5.37
C ARG A 162 7.34 -9.69 6.62
N ILE A 163 6.72 -8.63 7.11
CA ILE A 163 7.05 -8.04 8.41
C ILE A 163 6.46 -8.89 9.55
N MET A 164 5.50 -9.69 9.26
CA MET A 164 4.39 -10.04 10.12
C MET A 164 4.36 -11.51 10.55
N GLY A 165 5.51 -12.05 10.85
CA GLY A 165 5.58 -13.35 11.49
C GLY A 165 5.03 -13.42 12.92
N ASN A 166 4.92 -12.28 13.66
CA ASN A 166 4.68 -12.27 15.11
C ASN A 166 3.88 -11.07 15.62
N ASP A 167 3.86 -10.87 16.94
CA ASP A 167 3.24 -9.74 17.67
C ASP A 167 3.69 -8.34 17.22
N GLU A 168 4.77 -8.25 16.45
CA GLU A 168 5.29 -7.00 15.88
C GLU A 168 4.33 -6.36 14.86
N THR A 169 3.61 -7.18 14.10
CA THR A 169 2.56 -6.69 13.19
C THR A 169 1.55 -5.81 13.87
N MET A 170 1.04 -6.33 14.97
CA MET A 170 -0.03 -5.67 15.70
C MET A 170 0.49 -4.37 16.33
N LYS A 171 1.75 -4.36 16.74
CA LYS A 171 2.42 -3.14 17.20
C LYS A 171 2.55 -2.12 16.07
N ILE A 172 2.94 -2.56 14.87
CA ILE A 172 3.08 -1.68 13.70
C ILE A 172 1.73 -1.08 13.32
N LEU A 173 0.66 -1.88 13.23
CA LEU A 173 -0.67 -1.38 12.92
C LEU A 173 -1.18 -0.40 13.98
N SER A 174 -0.93 -0.67 15.27
CA SER A 174 -1.28 0.25 16.36
C SER A 174 -0.51 1.57 16.29
N ILE A 175 0.76 1.52 15.92
CA ILE A 175 1.60 2.71 15.73
C ILE A 175 1.12 3.53 14.54
N LEU A 176 0.84 2.87 13.41
CA LEU A 176 0.27 3.48 12.21
C LEU A 176 -1.06 4.14 12.52
N GLN A 177 -1.95 3.43 13.21
CA GLN A 177 -3.24 3.96 13.62
C GLN A 177 -3.09 5.27 14.40
N ASN A 178 -2.26 5.28 15.44
CA ASN A 178 -2.09 6.47 16.26
C ASN A 178 -1.54 7.65 15.43
N ALA A 179 -0.57 7.40 14.56
CA ALA A 179 -0.03 8.42 13.68
C ALA A 179 -1.06 8.95 12.68
N LEU A 180 -1.83 8.07 12.04
CA LEU A 180 -2.85 8.44 11.06
C LEU A 180 -4.00 9.22 11.69
N VAL A 181 -4.43 8.84 12.91
CA VAL A 181 -5.45 9.59 13.66
C VAL A 181 -4.97 11.01 13.95
N GLU A 182 -3.74 11.18 14.44
CA GLU A 182 -3.19 12.51 14.74
C GLU A 182 -3.04 13.37 13.47
N LEU A 183 -2.63 12.77 12.35
CA LEU A 183 -2.53 13.46 11.07
C LEU A 183 -3.90 13.87 10.52
N ASN A 184 -4.90 13.01 10.67
CA ASN A 184 -6.28 13.33 10.32
C ASN A 184 -6.81 14.51 11.14
N LEU A 185 -6.57 14.53 12.47
CA LEU A 185 -6.94 15.66 13.34
C LEU A 185 -6.26 16.97 12.91
N LYS A 186 -5.11 16.90 12.26
CA LYS A 186 -4.40 18.04 11.66
C LYS A 186 -4.89 18.41 10.26
N GLY A 187 -5.93 17.76 9.76
CA GLY A 187 -6.49 18.00 8.44
C GLY A 187 -5.64 17.47 7.27
N LYS A 188 -4.77 16.46 7.52
CA LYS A 188 -3.98 15.83 6.46
C LYS A 188 -4.78 14.72 5.79
N ASN A 189 -4.98 14.84 4.47
CA ASN A 189 -5.71 13.86 3.66
C ASN A 189 -4.78 12.70 3.30
N ILE A 190 -4.64 11.74 4.19
CA ILE A 190 -3.77 10.57 3.99
C ILE A 190 -4.62 9.31 3.94
N MET A 191 -4.60 8.61 2.81
CA MET A 191 -5.18 7.29 2.64
C MET A 191 -4.10 6.21 2.83
N PHE A 192 -4.39 5.20 3.62
CA PHE A 192 -3.50 4.07 3.81
C PHE A 192 -4.16 2.80 3.29
N VAL A 193 -3.47 2.05 2.46
CA VAL A 193 -3.92 0.74 1.97
C VAL A 193 -2.81 -0.28 2.19
N ALA A 194 -3.13 -1.38 2.84
CA ALA A 194 -2.19 -2.48 3.00
C ALA A 194 -2.73 -3.77 2.40
N THR A 195 -1.83 -4.67 1.96
CA THR A 195 -2.21 -6.03 1.55
C THR A 195 -1.72 -7.05 2.56
N GLY A 196 -2.53 -8.08 2.85
CA GLY A 196 -2.21 -9.11 3.83
C GLY A 196 -2.70 -10.51 3.48
N SER A 197 -2.26 -11.50 4.28
CA SER A 197 -2.79 -12.87 4.25
C SER A 197 -4.05 -12.99 5.11
N GLU A 198 -4.78 -14.10 4.96
CA GLU A 198 -5.95 -14.41 5.80
C GLU A 198 -5.58 -14.53 7.28
N ASP A 199 -4.38 -15.02 7.62
CA ASP A 199 -3.91 -15.12 9.01
C ASP A 199 -3.90 -13.79 9.75
N ILE A 200 -3.81 -12.67 9.01
CA ILE A 200 -3.86 -11.33 9.57
C ILE A 200 -5.24 -11.00 10.09
N PHE A 201 -6.27 -11.34 9.34
CA PHE A 201 -7.66 -11.09 9.76
C PHE A 201 -7.94 -11.73 11.12
N ASN A 202 -7.58 -13.01 11.29
CA ASN A 202 -7.76 -13.71 12.55
C ASN A 202 -6.99 -13.05 13.70
N LYS A 203 -5.74 -12.65 13.47
CA LYS A 203 -4.91 -11.95 14.47
C LYS A 203 -5.46 -10.57 14.82
N ILE A 204 -6.00 -9.86 13.84
CA ILE A 204 -6.63 -8.56 14.04
C ILE A 204 -7.90 -8.72 14.88
N GLN A 205 -8.76 -9.68 14.56
CA GLN A 205 -9.97 -9.96 15.35
C GLN A 205 -9.65 -10.36 16.78
N ASP A 206 -8.64 -11.20 16.99
CA ASP A 206 -8.32 -11.76 18.32
C ASP A 206 -7.62 -10.75 19.26
N LYS A 207 -6.89 -9.78 18.72
CA LYS A 207 -6.00 -8.90 19.51
C LYS A 207 -6.38 -7.42 19.51
N LEU A 208 -7.33 -7.00 18.69
CA LEU A 208 -7.54 -5.58 18.39
C LEU A 208 -8.92 -5.05 18.73
N ASP A 209 -9.29 -5.13 19.99
CA ASP A 209 -10.54 -4.54 20.47
C ASP A 209 -10.63 -3.01 20.30
N SER A 210 -9.54 -2.30 20.23
CA SER A 210 -9.55 -0.82 20.12
C SER A 210 -8.64 -0.23 19.06
N ALA A 211 -7.53 -0.88 18.75
CA ALA A 211 -6.45 -0.27 17.97
C ALA A 211 -6.69 -0.24 16.45
N VAL A 212 -7.59 -1.03 15.89
CA VAL A 212 -7.80 -1.14 14.43
C VAL A 212 -9.14 -0.61 13.94
N ARG A 213 -9.81 0.19 14.75
CA ARG A 213 -11.11 0.77 14.35
C ARG A 213 -11.06 1.67 13.12
N ILE A 214 -9.87 2.17 12.76
CA ILE A 214 -9.72 3.03 11.59
C ILE A 214 -9.46 2.26 10.30
N PHE A 215 -9.11 0.96 10.39
CA PHE A 215 -8.85 0.15 9.22
C PHE A 215 -10.08 -0.66 8.83
N GLU A 216 -10.59 -0.44 7.64
CA GLU A 216 -11.57 -1.32 7.03
C GLU A 216 -10.86 -2.59 6.55
N LEU A 217 -11.47 -3.75 6.79
CA LEU A 217 -10.94 -5.04 6.37
C LEU A 217 -11.73 -5.55 5.17
N TYR A 218 -11.07 -5.77 4.05
CA TYR A 218 -11.72 -6.22 2.83
C TYR A 218 -11.12 -7.54 2.34
N LEU A 219 -11.95 -8.60 2.31
CA LEU A 219 -11.55 -9.91 1.80
C LEU A 219 -11.56 -9.92 0.27
N ILE A 220 -10.42 -10.29 -0.32
CA ILE A 220 -10.32 -10.56 -1.75
C ILE A 220 -10.54 -12.05 -1.99
N GLY A 221 -11.68 -12.37 -2.57
CA GLY A 221 -12.05 -13.73 -2.97
C GLY A 221 -11.48 -14.14 -4.34
N PRO A 222 -11.73 -15.36 -4.79
CA PRO A 222 -11.39 -15.79 -6.15
C PRO A 222 -12.16 -14.99 -7.20
N LEU A 223 -11.65 -14.96 -8.42
CA LEU A 223 -12.38 -14.44 -9.57
C LEU A 223 -13.57 -15.37 -9.89
N SER A 224 -14.64 -14.81 -10.41
CA SER A 224 -15.74 -15.59 -10.96
C SER A 224 -15.33 -16.34 -12.22
N TYR A 225 -16.08 -17.36 -12.61
CA TYR A 225 -15.81 -18.10 -13.85
C TYR A 225 -15.73 -17.17 -15.08
N GLY A 226 -16.65 -16.21 -15.20
CA GLY A 226 -16.62 -15.24 -16.29
C GLY A 226 -15.37 -14.40 -16.32
N GLU A 227 -14.94 -13.86 -15.16
CA GLU A 227 -13.70 -13.09 -15.05
C GLU A 227 -12.45 -13.92 -15.36
N VAL A 228 -12.43 -15.21 -14.99
CA VAL A 228 -11.34 -16.12 -15.36
C VAL A 228 -11.33 -16.36 -16.87
N CYS A 229 -12.50 -16.58 -17.49
CA CYS A 229 -12.61 -16.72 -18.94
C CYS A 229 -12.07 -15.47 -19.66
N ASP A 230 -12.44 -14.27 -19.21
CA ASP A 230 -11.96 -13.01 -19.79
C ASP A 230 -10.45 -12.85 -19.62
N ALA A 231 -9.92 -13.17 -18.42
CA ALA A 231 -8.49 -13.10 -18.13
C ALA A 231 -7.64 -13.99 -19.05
N ILE A 232 -8.22 -15.10 -19.53
CA ILE A 232 -7.54 -16.07 -20.40
C ILE A 232 -7.79 -15.75 -21.87
N ASN A 233 -9.06 -15.57 -22.27
CA ASN A 233 -9.44 -15.47 -23.68
C ASN A 233 -8.98 -14.15 -24.30
N ILE A 234 -9.17 -13.02 -23.64
CA ILE A 234 -8.86 -11.72 -24.24
C ILE A 234 -7.39 -11.60 -24.65
N PRO A 235 -6.40 -11.87 -23.77
CA PRO A 235 -5.00 -11.82 -24.19
C PRO A 235 -4.61 -12.95 -25.17
N ALA A 236 -5.32 -14.08 -25.15
CA ALA A 236 -5.08 -15.19 -26.09
C ALA A 236 -5.59 -14.86 -27.51
N GLU A 237 -6.75 -14.25 -27.63
CA GLU A 237 -7.34 -13.82 -28.90
C GLU A 237 -6.47 -12.80 -29.62
N GLU A 238 -5.82 -11.87 -28.90
CA GLU A 238 -4.82 -10.95 -29.45
C GLU A 238 -3.66 -11.68 -30.13
N GLN A 239 -3.37 -12.90 -29.69
CA GLN A 239 -2.36 -13.78 -30.29
C GLN A 239 -2.96 -14.81 -31.27
N SER A 240 -4.24 -14.66 -31.62
CA SER A 240 -5.00 -15.62 -32.47
C SER A 240 -4.97 -17.05 -31.91
N VAL A 241 -5.16 -17.17 -30.60
CA VAL A 241 -5.31 -18.43 -29.86
C VAL A 241 -6.68 -18.42 -29.21
N ALA A 242 -7.39 -19.54 -29.26
CA ALA A 242 -8.65 -19.74 -28.56
C ALA A 242 -8.53 -20.98 -27.66
N PHE A 243 -9.17 -20.92 -26.51
CA PHE A 243 -9.31 -22.05 -25.60
C PHE A 243 -10.71 -22.64 -25.72
N GLU A 244 -10.80 -23.97 -25.71
CA GLU A 244 -12.07 -24.66 -25.64
C GLU A 244 -12.71 -24.48 -24.24
N GLU A 245 -14.05 -24.48 -24.18
CA GLU A 245 -14.78 -24.21 -22.93
C GLU A 245 -14.45 -25.22 -21.82
N ASP A 246 -14.23 -26.48 -22.18
CA ASP A 246 -13.87 -27.53 -21.22
C ASP A 246 -12.49 -27.27 -20.57
N VAL A 247 -11.53 -26.71 -21.34
CA VAL A 247 -10.22 -26.32 -20.82
C VAL A 247 -10.35 -25.14 -19.84
N LEU A 248 -11.23 -24.18 -20.14
CA LEU A 248 -11.48 -23.04 -19.25
C LEU A 248 -12.14 -23.49 -17.94
N LYS A 249 -13.02 -24.47 -17.97
CA LYS A 249 -13.63 -25.05 -16.77
C LYS A 249 -12.58 -25.77 -15.90
N GLU A 250 -11.70 -26.56 -16.52
CA GLU A 250 -10.62 -27.25 -15.82
C GLU A 250 -9.62 -26.28 -15.16
N ILE A 251 -9.37 -25.11 -15.78
CA ILE A 251 -8.50 -24.07 -15.18
C ILE A 251 -9.17 -23.38 -14.01
N TYR A 252 -10.49 -23.26 -14.02
CA TYR A 252 -11.27 -22.59 -12.97
C TYR A 252 -11.42 -23.45 -11.71
N GLU A 253 -11.55 -24.77 -11.84
CA GLU A 253 -11.66 -25.74 -10.74
C GLU A 253 -10.32 -25.89 -9.94
#